data_0df1ca89d4873ace7ef89052dbe6c4a4
#
_entry.id   0df1ca89d4873ace7ef89052dbe6c4a4
#
_cell.length_a   1.000
_cell.length_b   1.000
_cell.length_c   1.000
_cell.angle_alpha   90.00
_cell.angle_beta   90.00
_cell.angle_gamma   90.00
#
_symmetry.space_group_name_H-M   'P 1'
#
loop_
_entity.id
_entity.type
_entity.pdbx_description
1 polymer ?
#
loop_
_entity_poly.entity_id
_entity_poly.type
_entity_poly.pdbx_seq_one_letter_code
_entity_poly.pdbx_strand_id
1 'polypeptide(L)' 'MQIQAPAVRRIVRLGAVRERTSLSRSTLAKLEAAGQFPRRVELGLRATGWYEDEVTAWVESRPRKGA' A
#
# COMPACT_ATOMS: atom_id res chain seq x y z
N MET A 1 -4.86 4.54 33.37
CA MET A 1 -4.31 4.49 32.01
C MET A 1 -5.32 3.89 31.08
N GLN A 2 -5.55 4.52 30.00
CA GLN A 2 -6.46 4.00 29.03
C GLN A 2 -5.71 3.14 28.02
N ILE A 3 -6.20 1.92 27.84
CA ILE A 3 -5.67 1.06 26.82
C ILE A 3 -6.59 1.19 25.63
N GLN A 4 -6.05 1.75 24.58
CA GLN A 4 -6.80 1.89 23.35
C GLN A 4 -6.62 0.64 22.53
N ALA A 5 -7.71 0.05 22.11
CA ALA A 5 -7.64 -1.10 21.23
C ALA A 5 -6.95 -0.66 19.92
N PRO A 6 -6.02 -1.44 19.42
CA PRO A 6 -5.38 -1.09 18.15
C PRO A 6 -6.44 -1.01 17.05
N ALA A 7 -6.29 -0.02 16.21
CA ALA A 7 -7.16 0.09 15.04
C ALA A 7 -7.01 -1.18 14.21
N VAL A 8 -8.12 -1.70 13.72
CA VAL A 8 -8.08 -2.86 12.84
C VAL A 8 -7.51 -2.40 11.50
N ARG A 9 -6.36 -2.93 11.17
CA ARG A 9 -5.73 -2.62 9.89
C ARG A 9 -6.20 -3.63 8.87
N ARG A 10 -6.56 -3.14 7.71
CA ARG A 10 -6.98 -3.98 6.60
C ARG A 10 -5.82 -4.23 5.65
N ILE A 11 -5.84 -5.40 5.06
CA ILE A 11 -4.87 -5.76 4.02
C ILE A 11 -5.59 -5.67 2.68
N VAL A 12 -4.90 -5.12 1.70
CA VAL A 12 -5.37 -5.11 0.31
C VAL A 12 -4.40 -5.88 -0.55
N ARG A 13 -4.95 -6.60 -1.52
CA ARG A 13 -4.16 -7.41 -2.42
C ARG A 13 -3.83 -6.61 -3.68
N LEU A 14 -2.97 -7.18 -4.52
CA LEU A 14 -2.46 -6.50 -5.70
C LEU A 14 -3.56 -5.91 -6.59
N GLY A 15 -4.62 -6.67 -6.84
CA GLY A 15 -5.70 -6.18 -7.70
C GLY A 15 -6.32 -4.90 -7.18
N ALA A 16 -6.60 -4.83 -5.88
CA ALA A 16 -7.17 -3.64 -5.27
C ALA A 16 -6.18 -2.48 -5.29
N VAL A 17 -4.90 -2.76 -5.06
CA VAL A 17 -3.88 -1.71 -5.11
C VAL A 17 -3.77 -1.14 -6.52
N ARG A 18 -3.83 -1.98 -7.53
CA ARG A 18 -3.80 -1.53 -8.92
C ARG A 18 -5.00 -0.65 -9.24
N GLU A 19 -6.18 -1.01 -8.75
CA GLU A 19 -7.36 -0.17 -8.96
C GLU A 19 -7.21 1.19 -8.29
N ARG A 20 -6.69 1.21 -7.08
CA ARG A 20 -6.57 2.44 -6.32
C ARG A 20 -5.49 3.38 -6.85
N THR A 21 -4.43 2.84 -7.42
CA THR A 21 -3.31 3.63 -7.90
C THR A 21 -3.32 3.82 -9.40
N SER A 22 -4.04 2.99 -10.13
CA SER A 22 -4.02 2.95 -11.59
C SER A 22 -2.65 2.62 -12.15
N LEU A 23 -1.81 1.98 -11.35
CA LEU A 23 -0.47 1.61 -11.77
C LEU A 23 -0.42 0.13 -12.10
N SER A 24 0.46 -0.23 -13.03
CA SER A 24 0.64 -1.62 -13.40
C SER A 24 1.42 -2.37 -12.33
N ARG A 25 1.33 -3.69 -12.38
CA ARG A 25 2.08 -4.55 -11.47
C ARG A 25 3.58 -4.25 -11.52
N SER A 26 4.13 -4.11 -12.72
CA SER A 26 5.57 -3.87 -12.83
C SER A 26 5.97 -2.49 -12.33
N THR A 27 5.13 -1.48 -12.54
CA THR A 27 5.41 -0.15 -12.00
C THR A 27 5.39 -0.17 -10.47
N LEU A 28 4.41 -0.84 -9.87
CA LEU A 28 4.34 -0.98 -8.42
C LEU A 28 5.58 -1.69 -7.88
N ALA A 29 6.01 -2.76 -8.55
CA ALA A 29 7.19 -3.49 -8.11
C ALA A 29 8.44 -2.62 -8.17
N LYS A 30 8.58 -1.81 -9.21
CA LYS A 30 9.72 -0.90 -9.33
C LYS A 30 9.71 0.17 -8.25
N LEU A 31 8.56 0.75 -7.97
CA LEU A 31 8.44 1.74 -6.91
C LEU A 31 8.75 1.15 -5.55
N GLU A 32 8.25 -0.05 -5.29
CA GLU A 32 8.51 -0.73 -4.03
C GLU A 32 9.99 -1.03 -3.87
N ALA A 33 10.64 -1.52 -4.92
CA ALA A 33 12.07 -1.81 -4.89
C ALA A 33 12.91 -0.56 -4.67
N ALA A 34 12.43 0.58 -5.17
CA ALA A 34 13.11 1.86 -4.99
C ALA A 34 12.80 2.53 -3.65
N GLY A 35 11.99 1.90 -2.81
CA GLY A 35 11.60 2.49 -1.53
C GLY A 35 10.59 3.62 -1.66
N GLN A 36 9.90 3.70 -2.80
CA GLN A 36 8.98 4.78 -3.10
C GLN A 36 7.52 4.35 -3.06
N PHE A 37 7.26 3.15 -2.57
CA PHE A 37 5.92 2.64 -2.34
C PHE A 37 5.97 1.76 -1.11
N PRO A 38 4.90 1.67 -0.32
CA PRO A 38 4.91 0.82 0.88
C PRO A 38 5.30 -0.61 0.53
N ARG A 39 6.06 -1.23 1.43
CA ARG A 39 6.47 -2.61 1.22
C ARG A 39 5.31 -3.54 1.51
N ARG A 40 5.17 -4.56 0.68
CA ARG A 40 4.14 -5.55 0.89
C ARG A 40 4.45 -6.40 2.12
N VAL A 41 3.41 -6.93 2.73
CA VAL A 41 3.56 -7.82 3.87
C VAL A 41 3.24 -9.24 3.44
N GLU A 42 3.88 -10.20 4.10
CA GLU A 42 3.61 -11.60 3.85
C GLU A 42 2.37 -12.03 4.61
N LEU A 43 1.44 -12.65 3.91
CA LEU A 43 0.21 -13.13 4.50
C LEU A 43 0.24 -14.64 4.72
N GLY A 44 1.22 -15.30 4.13
CA GLY A 44 1.36 -16.73 4.19
C GLY A 44 2.13 -17.22 2.99
N LEU A 45 2.07 -18.51 2.72
CA LEU A 45 2.80 -19.08 1.60
C LEU A 45 2.30 -18.48 0.29
N ARG A 46 3.16 -17.77 -0.41
CA ARG A 46 2.87 -17.18 -1.73
C ARG A 46 1.73 -16.16 -1.69
N ALA A 47 1.42 -15.63 -0.51
CA ALA A 47 0.38 -14.64 -0.40
C ALA A 47 0.96 -13.37 0.19
N THR A 48 0.82 -12.26 -0.51
CA THR A 48 1.29 -10.96 -0.06
C THR A 48 0.22 -9.92 -0.26
N GLY A 49 0.33 -8.84 0.47
CA GLY A 49 -0.59 -7.72 0.35
C GLY A 49 0.03 -6.49 0.97
N TRP A 50 -0.75 -5.45 1.11
CA TRP A 50 -0.30 -4.19 1.70
C TRP A 50 -1.29 -3.76 2.75
N TYR A 51 -0.82 -3.02 3.74
CA TYR A 51 -1.74 -2.38 4.66
C TYR A 51 -2.50 -1.28 3.93
N GLU A 52 -3.81 -1.31 4.03
CA GLU A 52 -4.67 -0.37 3.33
C GLU A 52 -4.37 1.08 3.72
N ASP A 53 -4.14 1.33 5.01
CA ASP A 53 -3.85 2.68 5.49
C ASP A 53 -2.56 3.23 4.89
N GLU A 54 -1.57 2.38 4.66
CA GLU A 54 -0.33 2.82 4.03
C GLU A 54 -0.54 3.14 2.55
N VAL A 55 -1.35 2.34 1.87
CA VAL A 55 -1.68 2.62 0.47
C VAL A 55 -2.47 3.93 0.37
N THR A 56 -3.42 4.12 1.26
CA THR A 56 -4.20 5.35 1.31
C THR A 56 -3.30 6.57 1.51
N ALA A 57 -2.39 6.50 2.49
CA ALA A 57 -1.47 7.60 2.76
C ALA A 57 -0.59 7.88 1.55
N TRP A 58 -0.14 6.84 0.87
CA TRP A 58 0.69 7.02 -0.32
C TRP A 58 -0.07 7.71 -1.44
N VAL A 59 -1.30 7.29 -1.70
CA VAL A 59 -2.13 7.90 -2.74
C VAL A 59 -2.36 9.37 -2.42
N GLU A 60 -2.68 9.67 -1.16
CA GLU A 60 -2.98 11.04 -0.74
C GLU A 60 -1.76 11.95 -0.75
N SER A 61 -0.57 11.38 -0.72
CA SER A 61 0.67 12.15 -0.72
C SER A 61 1.19 12.44 -2.12
N ARG A 62 0.51 11.99 -3.16
CA ARG A 62 1.01 12.19 -4.53
C ARG A 62 0.96 13.67 -4.91
N PRO A 63 2.08 14.21 -5.43
CA PRO A 63 2.09 15.60 -5.87
C PRO A 63 1.31 15.76 -7.17
N ARG A 64 0.76 16.94 -7.35
CA ARG A 64 0.13 17.26 -8.62
C ARG A 64 1.21 17.63 -9.63
N LYS A 65 1.01 17.23 -10.87
CA LYS A 65 1.95 17.57 -11.93
C LYS A 65 1.88 19.07 -12.21
N GLY A 66 3.03 19.70 -12.32
CA GLY A 66 3.11 21.10 -12.64
C GLY A 66 2.80 22.04 -11.49
N ALA A 67 2.71 21.49 -10.29
CA ALA A 67 2.47 22.31 -9.11
C ALA A 67 3.76 22.91 -8.57
#